data_7b1a715618265579913e9d7d163e2116
#
_entry.id   7b1a715618265579913e9d7d163e2116
#
_cell.length_a   1.000
_cell.length_b   1.000
_cell.length_c   1.000
_cell.angle_alpha   90.00
_cell.angle_beta   90.00
_cell.angle_gamma   90.00
#
_symmetry.space_group_name_H-M   'P 1'
#
loop_
_entity.id
_entity.type
_entity.pdbx_description
1 polymer ?
#
loop_
_entity_poly.entity_id
_entity_poly.type
_entity_poly.pdbx_seq_one_letter_code
_entity_poly.pdbx_strand_id
1 'polypeptide(L)'
;NIGNKNINLYTIEALNIQPEESLLEIGMGNGFFVRNILEIDNTVSYTGLDFSADMISESTRLNEEFIENGRAQFQLGEASNIPFPDNSFDKIFTINTIYFWEDPEKVLSEFKRVIKPTGRIYISVRPKSTMQNYPFVKYGFNMFSKEDLKLLLENNNFIVLETIEREEPLMDKYGQFLIPETLIIIATL
;
A
#
# COMPACT_ATOMS: atom_id res chain seq x y z
N ASN A 1 -0.60 14.51 4.34
CA ASN A 1 0.31 14.22 5.48
C ASN A 1 1.75 14.25 4.97
N ILE A 2 2.49 15.33 5.29
CA ILE A 2 3.85 15.59 4.79
C ILE A 2 4.79 14.41 5.12
N GLY A 3 4.60 13.76 6.27
CA GLY A 3 5.43 12.64 6.73
C GLY A 3 5.36 11.35 5.92
N ASN A 4 4.36 11.19 5.05
CA ASN A 4 4.21 10.00 4.22
C ASN A 4 4.35 10.29 2.72
N LYS A 5 4.71 11.52 2.33
CA LYS A 5 4.81 11.90 0.93
C LYS A 5 5.81 11.02 0.16
N ASN A 6 7.02 10.88 0.70
CA ASN A 6 8.09 10.19 -0.02
C ASN A 6 7.81 8.69 -0.19
N ILE A 7 7.36 7.99 0.86
CA ILE A 7 7.01 6.58 0.74
C ILE A 7 5.90 6.35 -0.29
N ASN A 8 4.90 7.24 -0.39
CA ASN A 8 3.87 7.16 -1.42
C ASN A 8 4.47 7.33 -2.83
N LEU A 9 5.29 8.36 -3.05
CA LEU A 9 5.89 8.61 -4.36
C LEU A 9 6.85 7.48 -4.76
N TYR A 10 7.66 6.95 -3.84
CA TYR A 10 8.55 5.82 -4.11
C TYR A 10 7.77 4.54 -4.42
N THR A 11 6.63 4.33 -3.75
CA THR A 11 5.75 3.19 -4.05
C THR A 11 5.15 3.34 -5.45
N ILE A 12 4.63 4.52 -5.81
CA ILE A 12 4.07 4.79 -7.14
C ILE A 12 5.13 4.58 -8.23
N GLU A 13 6.35 5.03 -8.02
CA GLU A 13 7.47 4.77 -8.94
C GLU A 13 7.74 3.25 -9.06
N ALA A 14 7.81 2.54 -7.93
CA ALA A 14 8.06 1.09 -7.90
C ALA A 14 6.95 0.27 -8.57
N LEU A 15 5.70 0.76 -8.54
CA LEU A 15 4.59 0.11 -9.23
C LEU A 15 4.87 -0.08 -10.73
N ASN A 16 5.66 0.78 -11.37
CA ASN A 16 5.95 0.71 -12.81
C ASN A 16 4.68 0.45 -13.63
N ILE A 17 3.69 1.32 -13.44
CA ILE A 17 2.33 1.18 -13.97
C ILE A 17 2.35 1.13 -15.48
N GLN A 18 1.64 0.14 -16.06
CA GLN A 18 1.49 -0.05 -17.50
C GLN A 18 0.07 0.31 -17.93
N PRO A 19 -0.15 0.63 -19.22
CA PRO A 19 -1.49 0.85 -19.76
C PRO A 19 -2.44 -0.31 -19.45
N GLU A 20 -3.73 0.00 -19.27
CA GLU A 20 -4.84 -0.94 -19.05
C GLU A 20 -4.77 -1.74 -17.74
N GLU A 21 -3.82 -1.45 -16.84
CA GLU A 21 -3.73 -2.14 -15.55
C GLU A 21 -4.85 -1.71 -14.59
N SER A 22 -5.32 -2.70 -13.83
CA SER A 22 -6.26 -2.53 -12.70
C SER A 22 -5.49 -2.61 -11.38
N LEU A 23 -5.52 -1.54 -10.61
CA LEU A 23 -4.79 -1.40 -9.36
C LEU A 23 -5.72 -1.46 -8.15
N LEU A 24 -5.30 -2.14 -7.09
CA LEU A 24 -5.96 -2.13 -5.79
C LEU A 24 -5.00 -1.59 -4.72
N GLU A 25 -5.39 -0.51 -4.06
CA GLU A 25 -4.71 -0.02 -2.85
C GLU A 25 -5.48 -0.42 -1.60
N ILE A 26 -4.79 -1.05 -0.66
CA ILE A 26 -5.33 -1.43 0.64
C ILE A 26 -4.92 -0.39 1.68
N GLY A 27 -5.92 0.23 2.34
CA GLY A 27 -5.70 1.28 3.33
C GLY A 27 -5.24 2.59 2.70
N MET A 28 -5.92 3.02 1.61
CA MET A 28 -5.55 4.20 0.83
C MET A 28 -5.69 5.52 1.60
N GLY A 29 -6.29 5.50 2.80
CA GLY A 29 -6.59 6.72 3.55
C GLY A 29 -7.50 7.67 2.76
N ASN A 30 -7.16 8.96 2.75
CA ASN A 30 -7.99 9.97 2.07
C ASN A 30 -7.81 10.04 0.55
N GLY A 31 -7.07 9.12 -0.07
CA GLY A 31 -6.89 9.06 -1.52
C GLY A 31 -6.13 10.24 -2.13
N PHE A 32 -5.30 10.95 -1.36
CA PHE A 32 -4.58 12.13 -1.84
C PHE A 32 -3.64 11.84 -3.01
N PHE A 33 -3.05 10.64 -3.07
CA PHE A 33 -2.09 10.26 -4.11
C PHE A 33 -2.71 9.53 -5.31
N VAL A 34 -4.02 9.31 -5.34
CA VAL A 34 -4.72 8.64 -6.46
C VAL A 34 -4.51 9.37 -7.78
N ARG A 35 -4.54 10.70 -7.77
CA ARG A 35 -4.24 11.52 -8.95
C ARG A 35 -2.85 11.22 -9.53
N ASN A 36 -1.82 11.06 -8.69
CA ASN A 36 -0.47 10.74 -9.15
C ASN A 36 -0.39 9.40 -9.88
N ILE A 37 -1.26 8.46 -9.54
CA ILE A 37 -1.37 7.14 -10.19
C ILE A 37 -2.11 7.27 -11.52
N LEU A 38 -3.30 7.88 -11.51
CA LEU A 38 -4.19 7.94 -12.67
C LEU A 38 -3.75 8.91 -13.76
N GLU A 39 -2.86 9.86 -13.45
CA GLU A 39 -2.25 10.74 -14.44
C GLU A 39 -1.07 10.11 -15.20
N ILE A 40 -0.60 8.91 -14.78
CA ILE A 40 0.47 8.18 -15.49
C ILE A 40 -0.02 7.71 -16.86
N ASP A 41 -1.23 7.12 -16.90
CA ASP A 41 -1.86 6.65 -18.13
C ASP A 41 -3.39 6.70 -18.00
N ASN A 42 -4.08 7.09 -19.06
CA ASN A 42 -5.52 7.30 -19.04
C ASN A 42 -6.35 6.02 -19.15
N THR A 43 -5.73 4.88 -19.39
CA THR A 43 -6.37 3.56 -19.47
C THR A 43 -6.32 2.79 -18.14
N VAL A 44 -5.53 3.28 -17.19
CA VAL A 44 -5.39 2.67 -15.86
C VAL A 44 -6.64 2.89 -15.02
N SER A 45 -7.04 1.85 -14.29
CA SER A 45 -8.12 1.91 -13.31
C SER A 45 -7.60 1.69 -11.89
N TYR A 46 -8.20 2.39 -10.94
CA TYR A 46 -7.81 2.37 -9.53
C TYR A 46 -8.98 2.01 -8.63
N THR A 47 -8.73 1.12 -7.70
CA THR A 47 -9.66 0.79 -6.62
C THR A 47 -8.97 1.04 -5.28
N GLY A 48 -9.59 1.81 -4.41
CA GLY A 48 -9.16 2.00 -3.03
C GLY A 48 -10.07 1.24 -2.07
N LEU A 49 -9.49 0.46 -1.16
CA LEU A 49 -10.18 -0.20 -0.07
C LEU A 49 -9.71 0.36 1.26
N ASP A 50 -10.64 0.80 2.10
CA ASP A 50 -10.33 1.26 3.46
C ASP A 50 -11.45 0.86 4.43
N PHE A 51 -11.10 0.56 5.68
CA PHE A 51 -12.08 0.21 6.70
C PHE A 51 -12.77 1.43 7.34
N SER A 52 -12.27 2.63 7.08
CA SER A 52 -12.78 3.89 7.62
C SER A 52 -13.77 4.55 6.67
N ALA A 53 -15.02 4.69 7.09
CA ALA A 53 -16.05 5.39 6.33
C ALA A 53 -15.68 6.87 6.06
N ASP A 54 -14.99 7.51 7.00
CA ASP A 54 -14.51 8.88 6.84
C ASP A 54 -13.46 8.98 5.72
N MET A 55 -12.55 8.02 5.64
CA MET A 55 -11.55 7.97 4.56
C MET A 55 -12.20 7.73 3.20
N ILE A 56 -13.20 6.84 3.13
CA ILE A 56 -14.00 6.64 1.90
C ILE A 56 -14.69 7.92 1.48
N SER A 57 -15.34 8.62 2.40
CA SER A 57 -16.02 9.89 2.10
C SER A 57 -15.05 10.96 1.59
N GLU A 58 -13.90 11.12 2.24
CA GLU A 58 -12.91 12.11 1.85
C GLU A 58 -12.24 11.76 0.51
N SER A 59 -11.87 10.50 0.30
CA SER A 59 -11.26 10.04 -0.96
C SER A 59 -12.22 10.18 -2.15
N THR A 60 -13.51 9.91 -1.93
CA THR A 60 -14.56 10.11 -2.94
C THR A 60 -14.64 11.58 -3.35
N ARG A 61 -14.71 12.48 -2.37
CA ARG A 61 -14.76 13.92 -2.61
C ARG A 61 -13.50 14.45 -3.33
N LEU A 62 -12.32 13.97 -2.96
CA LEU A 62 -11.05 14.43 -3.55
C LEU A 62 -10.83 13.94 -4.98
N ASN A 63 -11.47 12.83 -5.36
CA ASN A 63 -11.23 12.16 -6.63
C ASN A 63 -12.51 12.02 -7.49
N GLU A 64 -13.49 12.91 -7.29
CA GLU A 64 -14.79 12.90 -7.97
C GLU A 64 -14.63 12.82 -9.49
N GLU A 65 -13.73 13.58 -10.09
CA GLU A 65 -13.42 13.57 -11.52
C GLU A 65 -13.07 12.15 -12.04
N PHE A 66 -12.25 11.40 -11.29
CA PHE A 66 -11.86 10.05 -11.69
C PHE A 66 -12.95 9.01 -11.48
N ILE A 67 -13.86 9.25 -10.54
CA ILE A 67 -15.05 8.42 -10.33
C ILE A 67 -16.04 8.64 -11.45
N GLU A 68 -16.34 9.89 -11.83
CA GLU A 68 -17.27 10.24 -12.89
C GLU A 68 -16.87 9.69 -14.25
N ASN A 69 -15.56 9.63 -14.52
CA ASN A 69 -15.03 9.04 -15.76
C ASN A 69 -14.78 7.53 -15.68
N GLY A 70 -15.17 6.88 -14.57
CA GLY A 70 -15.11 5.42 -14.38
C GLY A 70 -13.72 4.86 -14.10
N ARG A 71 -12.74 5.72 -13.77
CA ARG A 71 -11.35 5.30 -13.57
C ARG A 71 -10.97 5.05 -12.09
N ALA A 72 -11.77 5.56 -11.15
CA ALA A 72 -11.57 5.33 -9.73
C ALA A 72 -12.84 4.82 -9.06
N GLN A 73 -12.66 3.95 -8.08
CA GLN A 73 -13.71 3.59 -7.13
C GLN A 73 -13.13 3.44 -5.73
N PHE A 74 -13.95 3.73 -4.72
CA PHE A 74 -13.59 3.62 -3.32
C PHE A 74 -14.60 2.74 -2.59
N GLN A 75 -14.10 1.72 -1.90
CA GLN A 75 -14.92 0.70 -1.27
C GLN A 75 -14.61 0.62 0.24
N LEU A 76 -15.65 0.69 1.06
CA LEU A 76 -15.54 0.39 2.48
C LEU A 76 -15.38 -1.12 2.66
N GLY A 77 -14.37 -1.55 3.38
CA GLY A 77 -14.11 -2.97 3.63
C GLY A 77 -12.80 -3.22 4.35
N GLU A 78 -12.59 -4.47 4.72
CA GLU A 78 -11.41 -4.94 5.43
C GLU A 78 -10.47 -5.70 4.50
N ALA A 79 -9.17 -5.57 4.70
CA ALA A 79 -8.15 -6.30 3.95
C ALA A 79 -8.27 -7.82 4.09
N SER A 80 -8.83 -8.31 5.20
CA SER A 80 -9.08 -9.72 5.47
C SER A 80 -10.34 -10.29 4.82
N ASN A 81 -11.11 -9.45 4.10
CA ASN A 81 -12.32 -9.85 3.36
C ASN A 81 -12.56 -8.85 2.21
N ILE A 82 -11.79 -8.98 1.14
CA ILE A 82 -11.79 -8.05 0.00
C ILE A 82 -13.03 -8.30 -0.88
N PRO A 83 -13.94 -7.31 -1.05
CA PRO A 83 -15.23 -7.50 -1.70
C PRO A 83 -15.14 -7.45 -3.23
N PHE A 84 -14.16 -8.13 -3.81
CA PHE A 84 -13.95 -8.24 -5.25
C PHE A 84 -13.76 -9.69 -5.68
N PRO A 85 -14.09 -10.03 -6.94
CA PRO A 85 -13.90 -11.38 -7.49
C PRO A 85 -12.42 -11.81 -7.51
N ASP A 86 -12.21 -13.12 -7.66
CA ASP A 86 -10.88 -13.68 -7.90
C ASP A 86 -10.26 -13.10 -9.18
N ASN A 87 -8.93 -12.96 -9.20
CA ASN A 87 -8.16 -12.52 -10.37
C ASN A 87 -8.61 -11.18 -10.96
N SER A 88 -8.95 -10.21 -10.10
CA SER A 88 -9.46 -8.89 -10.51
C SER A 88 -8.37 -7.87 -10.81
N PHE A 89 -7.22 -7.96 -10.15
CA PHE A 89 -6.22 -6.88 -10.16
C PHE A 89 -4.88 -7.31 -10.73
N ASP A 90 -4.26 -6.41 -11.49
CA ASP A 90 -2.90 -6.59 -12.00
C ASP A 90 -1.86 -6.28 -10.92
N LYS A 91 -2.17 -5.30 -10.07
CA LYS A 91 -1.32 -4.92 -8.93
C LYS A 91 -2.15 -4.68 -7.69
N ILE A 92 -1.66 -5.19 -6.57
CA ILE A 92 -2.17 -4.85 -5.23
C ILE A 92 -1.04 -4.18 -4.48
N PHE A 93 -1.32 -3.06 -3.84
CA PHE A 93 -0.32 -2.40 -3.03
C PHE A 93 -0.90 -1.85 -1.73
N THR A 94 -0.02 -1.67 -0.77
CA THR A 94 -0.37 -1.12 0.53
C THR A 94 0.80 -0.33 1.11
N ILE A 95 0.50 0.77 1.81
CA ILE A 95 1.50 1.68 2.34
C ILE A 95 1.22 1.92 3.82
N ASN A 96 2.14 1.48 4.68
CA ASN A 96 2.07 1.66 6.13
C ASN A 96 0.80 1.07 6.80
N THR A 97 0.23 0.00 6.29
CA THR A 97 -0.98 -0.63 6.83
C THR A 97 -0.74 -1.96 7.54
N ILE A 98 0.28 -2.72 7.13
CA ILE A 98 0.56 -4.06 7.67
C ILE A 98 0.75 -4.09 9.19
N TYR A 99 1.14 -2.98 9.79
CA TYR A 99 1.29 -2.85 11.25
C TYR A 99 -0.01 -3.07 12.03
N PHE A 100 -1.16 -2.92 11.35
CA PHE A 100 -2.51 -2.97 11.89
C PHE A 100 -3.26 -4.25 11.52
N TRP A 101 -2.64 -5.15 10.75
CA TRP A 101 -3.29 -6.40 10.38
C TRP A 101 -3.30 -7.34 11.60
N GLU A 102 -4.50 -7.70 12.04
CA GLU A 102 -4.68 -8.66 13.13
C GLU A 102 -4.26 -10.07 12.72
N ASP A 103 -4.57 -10.43 11.47
CA ASP A 103 -4.24 -11.71 10.84
C ASP A 103 -3.60 -11.48 9.47
N PRO A 104 -2.27 -11.31 9.40
CA PRO A 104 -1.56 -11.11 8.14
C PRO A 104 -1.72 -12.26 7.14
N GLU A 105 -1.84 -13.50 7.63
CA GLU A 105 -2.00 -14.69 6.77
C GLU A 105 -3.35 -14.64 6.04
N LYS A 106 -4.41 -14.25 6.74
CA LYS A 106 -5.74 -14.08 6.14
C LYS A 106 -5.75 -12.96 5.11
N VAL A 107 -5.10 -11.82 5.38
CA VAL A 107 -4.97 -10.73 4.41
C VAL A 107 -4.21 -11.18 3.17
N LEU A 108 -3.10 -11.88 3.34
CA LEU A 108 -2.32 -12.41 2.22
C LEU A 108 -3.07 -13.49 1.43
N SER A 109 -3.94 -14.26 2.07
CA SER A 109 -4.84 -15.19 1.39
C SER A 109 -5.84 -14.46 0.47
N GLU A 110 -6.39 -13.32 0.93
CA GLU A 110 -7.25 -12.47 0.10
C GLU A 110 -6.47 -11.82 -1.06
N PHE A 111 -5.23 -11.37 -0.82
CA PHE A 111 -4.37 -10.86 -1.89
C PHE A 111 -4.17 -11.92 -2.98
N LYS A 112 -3.87 -13.18 -2.59
CA LYS A 112 -3.75 -14.29 -3.56
C LYS A 112 -5.02 -14.51 -4.36
N ARG A 113 -6.18 -14.40 -3.70
CA ARG A 113 -7.46 -14.65 -4.36
C ARG A 113 -7.76 -13.59 -5.41
N VAL A 114 -7.54 -12.30 -5.11
CA VAL A 114 -7.96 -11.21 -5.98
C VAL A 114 -6.88 -10.74 -6.96
N ILE A 115 -5.61 -11.12 -6.75
CA ILE A 115 -4.52 -10.83 -7.71
C ILE A 115 -4.63 -11.74 -8.94
N LYS A 116 -4.36 -11.23 -10.13
CA LYS A 116 -4.24 -12.04 -11.35
C LYS A 116 -3.01 -12.95 -11.28
N PRO A 117 -2.98 -14.09 -11.99
CA PRO A 117 -1.83 -15.02 -11.96
C PRO A 117 -0.48 -14.40 -12.33
N THR A 118 -0.48 -13.36 -13.16
CA THR A 118 0.74 -12.61 -13.54
C THR A 118 0.91 -11.31 -12.75
N GLY A 119 0.02 -11.08 -11.80
CA GLY A 119 -0.01 -9.85 -11.03
C GLY A 119 1.08 -9.78 -9.98
N ARG A 120 1.27 -8.60 -9.41
CA ARG A 120 2.27 -8.33 -8.38
C ARG A 120 1.67 -7.64 -7.17
N ILE A 121 2.19 -7.97 -6.00
CA ILE A 121 1.88 -7.27 -4.77
C ILE A 121 3.06 -6.42 -4.33
N TYR A 122 2.76 -5.28 -3.71
CA TYR A 122 3.75 -4.31 -3.22
C TYR A 122 3.40 -3.96 -1.78
N ILE A 123 4.30 -4.25 -0.86
CA ILE A 123 4.15 -3.88 0.55
C ILE A 123 5.21 -2.84 0.88
N SER A 124 4.75 -1.61 1.13
CA SER A 124 5.60 -0.47 1.44
C SER A 124 5.46 -0.10 2.90
N VAL A 125 6.58 -0.06 3.61
CA VAL A 125 6.60 0.19 5.05
C VAL A 125 7.75 1.11 5.46
N ARG A 126 7.62 1.68 6.64
CA ARG A 126 8.74 2.12 7.44
C ARG A 126 9.36 0.89 8.10
N PRO A 127 10.62 0.53 7.83
CA PRO A 127 11.24 -0.63 8.46
C PRO A 127 11.40 -0.45 9.97
N LYS A 128 11.59 -1.54 10.68
CA LYS A 128 11.77 -1.58 12.13
C LYS A 128 12.86 -0.63 12.61
N SER A 129 13.97 -0.51 11.86
CA SER A 129 15.07 0.45 12.11
C SER A 129 14.60 1.90 12.24
N THR A 130 13.67 2.30 11.37
CA THR A 130 13.05 3.64 11.41
C THR A 130 11.96 3.73 12.47
N MET A 131 11.03 2.74 12.48
CA MET A 131 9.83 2.77 13.33
C MET A 131 10.16 2.86 14.82
N GLN A 132 11.16 2.14 15.29
CA GLN A 132 11.55 2.12 16.71
C GLN A 132 11.93 3.51 17.27
N ASN A 133 12.23 4.46 16.40
CA ASN A 133 12.57 5.85 16.79
C ASN A 133 11.31 6.74 16.96
N TYR A 134 10.13 6.22 16.67
CA TYR A 134 8.90 6.99 16.82
C TYR A 134 8.24 6.78 18.19
N PRO A 135 7.79 7.84 18.87
CA PRO A 135 7.27 7.75 20.24
C PRO A 135 5.98 6.94 20.37
N PHE A 136 5.24 6.75 19.28
CA PHE A 136 3.97 6.02 19.29
C PHE A 136 4.11 4.49 19.25
N VAL A 137 5.28 3.94 18.88
CA VAL A 137 5.49 2.48 18.82
C VAL A 137 5.37 1.77 20.17
N LYS A 138 5.56 2.51 21.28
CA LYS A 138 5.36 1.99 22.63
C LYS A 138 3.93 1.53 22.93
N TYR A 139 2.97 1.85 22.06
CA TYR A 139 1.57 1.45 22.20
C TYR A 139 1.22 0.15 21.47
N GLY A 140 2.22 -0.64 21.03
CA GLY A 140 1.99 -1.99 20.54
C GLY A 140 1.85 -2.11 19.02
N PHE A 141 2.75 -1.50 18.26
CA PHE A 141 2.83 -1.67 16.81
C PHE A 141 3.62 -2.94 16.45
N ASN A 142 3.11 -3.71 15.50
CA ASN A 142 3.88 -4.77 14.85
C ASN A 142 4.88 -4.13 13.91
N MET A 143 6.16 -4.19 14.26
CA MET A 143 7.24 -3.63 13.45
C MET A 143 7.91 -4.75 12.65
N PHE A 144 8.18 -4.49 11.38
CA PHE A 144 8.78 -5.45 10.47
C PHE A 144 10.16 -5.00 10.00
N SER A 145 11.13 -5.89 10.03
CA SER A 145 12.37 -5.79 9.24
C SER A 145 12.11 -6.30 7.82
N LYS A 146 13.09 -6.14 6.95
CA LYS A 146 13.07 -6.71 5.61
C LYS A 146 12.95 -8.23 5.66
N GLU A 147 13.69 -8.84 6.54
CA GLU A 147 13.72 -10.30 6.75
C GLU A 147 12.37 -10.82 7.24
N ASP A 148 11.74 -10.11 8.19
CA ASP A 148 10.41 -10.47 8.71
C ASP A 148 9.36 -10.47 7.59
N LEU A 149 9.35 -9.44 6.74
CA LEU A 149 8.41 -9.35 5.62
C LEU A 149 8.66 -10.40 4.54
N LYS A 150 9.94 -10.66 4.20
CA LYS A 150 10.28 -11.71 3.25
C LYS A 150 9.80 -13.07 3.75
N LEU A 151 10.09 -13.40 5.00
CA LEU A 151 9.67 -14.65 5.61
C LEU A 151 8.15 -14.78 5.66
N LEU A 152 7.44 -13.70 6.00
CA LEU A 152 5.98 -13.68 6.01
C LEU A 152 5.40 -13.99 4.61
N LEU A 153 5.94 -13.37 3.56
CA LEU A 153 5.50 -13.60 2.19
C LEU A 153 5.82 -15.01 1.70
N GLU A 154 7.03 -15.49 1.93
CA GLU A 154 7.48 -16.83 1.54
C GLU A 154 6.69 -17.94 2.25
N ASN A 155 6.42 -17.78 3.55
CA ASN A 155 5.57 -18.71 4.32
C ASN A 155 4.13 -18.74 3.82
N ASN A 156 3.68 -17.67 3.18
CA ASN A 156 2.38 -17.58 2.52
C ASN A 156 2.44 -17.90 1.02
N ASN A 157 3.48 -18.58 0.55
CA ASN A 157 3.71 -19.02 -0.84
C ASN A 157 3.71 -17.88 -1.86
N PHE A 158 4.20 -16.71 -1.51
CA PHE A 158 4.59 -15.67 -2.45
C PHE A 158 6.07 -15.81 -2.80
N ILE A 159 6.42 -15.46 -4.02
CA ILE A 159 7.79 -15.39 -4.50
C ILE A 159 8.22 -13.92 -4.43
N VAL A 160 9.19 -13.61 -3.58
CA VAL A 160 9.76 -12.26 -3.48
C VAL A 160 10.64 -12.01 -4.70
N LEU A 161 10.26 -11.02 -5.51
CA LEU A 161 10.96 -10.64 -6.74
C LEU A 161 12.06 -9.61 -6.48
N GLU A 162 11.73 -8.59 -5.66
CA GLU A 162 12.59 -7.44 -5.44
C GLU A 162 12.35 -6.83 -4.05
N THR A 163 13.39 -6.19 -3.55
CA THR A 163 13.33 -5.40 -2.32
C THR A 163 14.02 -4.06 -2.58
N ILE A 164 13.29 -2.97 -2.36
CA ILE A 164 13.78 -1.60 -2.55
C ILE A 164 13.89 -0.94 -1.19
N GLU A 165 15.08 -0.46 -0.85
CA GLU A 165 15.34 0.32 0.35
C GLU A 165 15.82 1.72 -0.06
N ARG A 166 15.16 2.76 0.46
CA ARG A 166 15.50 4.16 0.15
C ARG A 166 15.48 5.00 1.41
N GLU A 167 16.55 5.74 1.63
CA GLU A 167 16.57 6.83 2.60
C GLU A 167 15.73 8.01 2.08
N GLU A 168 15.04 8.66 3.00
CA GLU A 168 14.29 9.87 2.71
C GLU A 168 15.05 11.11 3.18
N PRO A 169 14.66 12.31 2.73
CA PRO A 169 15.25 13.53 3.23
C PRO A 169 15.13 13.65 4.75
N LEU A 170 16.17 14.23 5.37
CA LEU A 170 16.17 14.55 6.80
C LEU A 170 14.90 15.31 7.16
N MET A 171 14.22 14.86 8.19
CA MET A 171 13.04 15.55 8.71
C MET A 171 13.19 15.81 10.22
N ASP A 172 12.69 16.95 10.65
CA ASP A 172 12.43 17.23 12.06
C ASP A 172 11.05 16.68 12.42
N LYS A 173 11.00 15.66 13.24
CA LYS A 173 9.76 15.06 13.70
C LYS A 173 9.86 14.77 15.19
N TYR A 174 8.88 15.24 15.92
CA TYR A 174 8.83 15.09 17.38
C TYR A 174 10.03 15.74 18.10
N GLY A 175 10.65 16.80 17.53
CA GLY A 175 11.84 17.45 18.07
C GLY A 175 13.14 16.64 17.91
N GLN A 176 13.13 15.68 17.00
CA GLN A 176 14.29 14.87 16.63
C GLN A 176 14.53 14.93 15.14
N PHE A 177 15.80 15.04 14.75
CA PHE A 177 16.21 14.93 13.36
C PHE A 177 16.35 13.46 12.99
N LEU A 178 15.52 13.00 12.07
CA LEU A 178 15.49 11.61 11.60
C LEU A 178 15.65 11.59 10.08
N ILE A 179 16.38 10.59 9.59
CA ILE A 179 16.38 10.20 8.18
C ILE A 179 15.51 8.94 8.11
N PRO A 180 14.24 9.06 7.69
CA PRO A 180 13.39 7.89 7.57
C PRO A 180 13.82 7.03 6.40
N GLU A 181 13.57 5.74 6.52
CA GLU A 181 13.77 4.77 5.45
C GLU A 181 12.41 4.30 4.92
N THR A 182 12.35 4.06 3.62
CA THR A 182 11.25 3.36 2.96
C THR A 182 11.74 2.00 2.52
N LEU A 183 11.01 0.96 2.90
CA LEU A 183 11.20 -0.41 2.46
C LEU A 183 9.99 -0.80 1.60
N ILE A 184 10.22 -1.26 0.37
CA ILE A 184 9.19 -1.80 -0.52
C ILE A 184 9.58 -3.23 -0.87
N ILE A 185 8.69 -4.18 -0.63
CA ILE A 185 8.85 -5.57 -1.08
C ILE A 185 7.85 -5.83 -2.19
N ILE A 186 8.36 -6.38 -3.29
CA ILE A 186 7.59 -6.74 -4.49
C ILE A 186 7.59 -8.26 -4.58
N ALA A 187 6.39 -8.85 -4.70
CA ALA A 187 6.23 -10.29 -4.80
C ALA A 187 5.14 -10.68 -5.81
N THR A 188 5.14 -11.95 -6.18
CA THR A 188 4.15 -12.58 -7.07
C THR A 188 3.72 -13.93 -6.51
N LEU A 189 2.73 -14.57 -7.16
CA LEU A 189 2.29 -15.93 -6.84
C LEU A 189 3.30 -16.97 -7.29
#